data_27610020cea83ba38f8d5f8c7efc8d3f
#
_entry.id   27610020cea83ba38f8d5f8c7efc8d3f
#
_cell.length_a   1.000
_cell.length_b   1.000
_cell.length_c   1.000
_cell.angle_alpha   90.00
_cell.angle_beta   90.00
_cell.angle_gamma   90.00
#
_symmetry.space_group_name_H-M   'P 1'
#
loop_
_entity.id
_entity.type
_entity.pdbx_description
1 polymer ?
#
loop_
_entity_poly.entity_id
_entity_poly.type
_entity_poly.pdbx_seq_one_letter_code
_entity_poly.pdbx_strand_id
1 'polypeptide(L)'
;MPRIKYVCLSDMHLGAENSLLTKLTPDCADTEPTKPSPVLVQLVECLKSLIAHNEGEKPTLILNGDILELALTTDNLAAMAFERFIEQIFPANGDRLFKDVFYIPGNHDHHLWETARETQYVNFISSNSEQQPGSLLKVPWHTTKMFDPTPPVPA
;
A
#
# COMPACT_ATOMS: atom_id res chain seq x y z
N MET A 1 -5.24 19.31 -21.68
CA MET A 1 -3.92 18.81 -21.19
C MET A 1 -3.88 17.29 -21.27
N PRO A 2 -2.72 16.63 -21.38
CA PRO A 2 -2.66 15.18 -21.29
C PRO A 2 -3.15 14.73 -19.91
N ARG A 3 -3.98 13.69 -19.88
CA ARG A 3 -4.53 13.13 -18.63
C ARG A 3 -3.49 12.22 -17.95
N ILE A 4 -3.38 12.31 -16.63
CA ILE A 4 -2.56 11.42 -15.83
C ILE A 4 -3.29 10.10 -15.69
N LYS A 5 -2.75 9.01 -16.26
CA LYS A 5 -3.31 7.66 -16.15
C LYS A 5 -2.70 6.84 -15.02
N TYR A 6 -1.43 7.10 -14.72
CA TYR A 6 -0.66 6.39 -13.72
C TYR A 6 0.14 7.38 -12.89
N VAL A 7 0.23 7.11 -11.60
CA VAL A 7 1.16 7.74 -10.68
C VAL A 7 2.04 6.63 -10.14
N CYS A 8 3.35 6.77 -10.22
CA CYS A 8 4.31 5.81 -9.69
C CYS A 8 5.07 6.47 -8.54
N LEU A 9 5.09 5.80 -7.39
CA LEU A 9 5.89 6.15 -6.22
C LEU A 9 6.82 4.99 -5.90
N SER A 10 8.05 5.27 -5.51
CA SER A 10 9.06 4.30 -5.09
C SER A 10 9.85 4.84 -3.90
N ASP A 11 10.60 3.97 -3.24
CA ASP A 11 11.61 4.34 -2.22
C ASP A 11 11.04 5.25 -1.10
N MET A 12 9.83 4.96 -0.64
CA MET A 12 9.17 5.74 0.41
C MET A 12 9.71 5.40 1.80
N HIS A 13 10.16 4.16 2.02
CA HIS A 13 10.72 3.65 3.28
C HIS A 13 9.87 4.02 4.50
N LEU A 14 8.55 3.85 4.39
CA LEU A 14 7.61 4.16 5.47
C LEU A 14 7.89 3.30 6.70
N GLY A 15 8.02 3.95 7.84
CA GLY A 15 8.41 3.34 9.11
C GLY A 15 9.88 3.54 9.47
N ALA A 16 10.76 3.89 8.53
CA ALA A 16 12.15 4.19 8.83
C ALA A 16 12.30 5.54 9.57
N GLU A 17 13.18 5.58 10.55
CA GLU A 17 13.51 6.81 11.30
C GLU A 17 14.13 7.90 10.41
N ASN A 18 14.83 7.50 9.36
CA ASN A 18 15.47 8.40 8.40
C ASN A 18 14.59 8.74 7.20
N SER A 19 13.37 8.21 7.12
CA SER A 19 12.41 8.59 6.07
C SER A 19 11.68 9.88 6.43
N LEU A 20 11.70 10.85 5.54
CA LEU A 20 10.91 12.09 5.68
C LEU A 20 9.40 11.85 5.70
N LEU A 21 8.95 10.72 5.19
CA LEU A 21 7.53 10.34 5.15
C LEU A 21 7.07 9.68 6.45
N THR A 22 8.00 9.29 7.32
CA THR A 22 7.73 8.79 8.67
C THR A 22 7.68 9.96 9.67
N LYS A 23 6.66 9.99 10.51
CA LYS A 23 6.56 10.97 11.59
C LYS A 23 7.51 10.58 12.72
N LEU A 24 8.30 11.54 13.20
CA LEU A 24 9.10 11.40 14.42
C LEU A 24 8.42 12.06 15.60
N THR A 25 8.79 11.61 16.80
CA THR A 25 8.45 12.30 18.05
C THR A 25 9.04 13.71 18.09
N PRO A 26 8.50 14.64 18.93
CA PRO A 26 8.98 16.04 18.96
C PRO A 26 10.47 16.19 19.29
N ASP A 27 11.06 15.27 20.04
CA ASP A 27 12.48 15.21 20.37
C ASP A 27 13.33 14.49 19.31
N CYS A 28 12.68 14.00 18.24
CA CYS A 28 13.30 13.21 17.16
C CYS A 28 14.03 11.94 17.65
N ALA A 29 13.67 11.44 18.82
CA ALA A 29 14.32 10.27 19.40
C ALA A 29 13.71 8.94 18.95
N ASP A 30 12.48 8.97 18.40
CA ASP A 30 11.75 7.78 18.00
C ASP A 30 10.71 8.10 16.90
N THR A 31 10.11 7.07 16.32
CA THR A 31 9.01 7.22 15.36
C THR A 31 7.66 7.39 16.07
N GLU A 32 6.78 8.24 15.50
CA GLU A 32 5.38 8.41 15.91
C GLU A 32 4.45 7.92 14.79
N PRO A 33 4.23 6.61 14.63
CA PRO A 33 3.52 6.06 13.48
C PRO A 33 2.00 6.29 13.52
N THR A 34 1.47 6.84 14.62
CA THR A 34 0.03 7.11 14.79
C THR A 34 -0.45 8.33 14.01
N LYS A 35 0.45 9.15 13.52
CA LYS A 35 0.16 10.38 12.78
C LYS A 35 0.98 10.47 11.50
N PRO A 36 0.44 11.06 10.42
CA PRO A 36 1.21 11.30 9.21
C PRO A 36 2.31 12.34 9.46
N SER A 37 3.45 12.20 8.78
CA SER A 37 4.45 13.25 8.78
C SER A 37 3.94 14.47 7.99
N PRO A 38 4.42 15.69 8.28
CA PRO A 38 4.08 16.87 7.48
C PRO A 38 4.48 16.73 6.01
N VAL A 39 5.57 16.02 5.73
CA VAL A 39 6.03 15.77 4.36
C VAL A 39 5.10 14.80 3.63
N LEU A 40 4.60 13.77 4.32
CA LEU A 40 3.60 12.86 3.74
C LEU A 40 2.30 13.60 3.40
N VAL A 41 1.82 14.46 4.29
CA VAL A 41 0.64 15.31 4.04
C VAL A 41 0.88 16.18 2.81
N GLN A 42 2.02 16.84 2.73
CA GLN A 42 2.37 17.70 1.59
C GLN A 42 2.47 16.91 0.28
N LEU A 43 3.04 15.71 0.29
CA LEU A 43 3.07 14.82 -0.86
C LEU A 43 1.66 14.52 -1.37
N VAL A 44 0.75 14.15 -0.48
CA VAL A 44 -0.64 13.83 -0.84
C VAL A 44 -1.36 15.07 -1.40
N GLU A 45 -1.16 16.25 -0.81
CA GLU A 45 -1.75 17.49 -1.34
C GLU A 45 -1.21 17.84 -2.74
N CYS A 46 0.08 17.61 -2.99
CA CYS A 46 0.65 17.76 -4.35
C CYS A 46 0.00 16.77 -5.33
N LEU A 47 -0.19 15.52 -4.94
CA LEU A 47 -0.86 14.51 -5.79
C LEU A 47 -2.31 14.91 -6.07
N LYS A 48 -3.06 15.37 -5.08
CA LYS A 48 -4.43 15.88 -5.26
C LYS A 48 -4.48 17.02 -6.26
N SER A 49 -3.56 17.98 -6.13
CA SER A 49 -3.48 19.13 -7.04
C SER A 49 -3.19 18.71 -8.48
N LEU A 50 -2.29 17.74 -8.69
CA LEU A 50 -1.97 17.22 -10.01
C LEU A 50 -3.17 16.46 -10.62
N ILE A 51 -3.83 15.62 -9.84
CA ILE A 51 -4.95 14.78 -10.29
C ILE A 51 -6.22 15.62 -10.54
N ALA A 52 -6.38 16.75 -9.85
CA ALA A 52 -7.53 17.65 -10.06
C ALA A 52 -7.69 18.10 -11.53
N HIS A 53 -6.60 18.08 -12.32
CA HIS A 53 -6.63 18.42 -13.73
C HIS A 53 -7.17 17.29 -14.64
N ASN A 54 -7.47 16.11 -14.08
CA ASN A 54 -7.95 14.93 -14.83
C ASN A 54 -9.46 14.95 -15.13
N GLU A 55 -10.16 16.05 -14.90
CA GLU A 55 -11.61 16.15 -15.20
C GLU A 55 -12.46 15.04 -14.56
N GLY A 56 -12.08 14.62 -13.34
CA GLY A 56 -12.78 13.59 -12.56
C GLY A 56 -12.31 12.16 -12.82
N GLU A 57 -11.47 11.90 -13.81
CA GLU A 57 -10.87 10.57 -13.99
C GLU A 57 -9.75 10.32 -12.97
N LYS A 58 -9.84 9.18 -12.26
CA LYS A 58 -8.85 8.79 -11.26
C LYS A 58 -7.75 7.93 -11.88
N PRO A 59 -6.47 8.27 -11.65
CA PRO A 59 -5.36 7.44 -12.10
C PRO A 59 -5.24 6.15 -11.29
N THR A 60 -4.42 5.23 -11.78
CA THR A 60 -3.94 4.08 -11.03
C THR A 60 -2.64 4.45 -10.31
N LEU A 61 -2.55 4.09 -9.03
CA LEU A 61 -1.31 4.21 -8.26
C LEU A 61 -0.46 2.95 -8.44
N ILE A 62 0.82 3.13 -8.70
CA ILE A 62 1.83 2.07 -8.72
C ILE A 62 2.82 2.37 -7.60
N LEU A 63 2.86 1.50 -6.60
CA LEU A 63 3.86 1.50 -5.54
C LEU A 63 4.97 0.55 -5.97
N ASN A 64 6.14 1.09 -6.30
CA ASN A 64 7.19 0.39 -7.05
C ASN A 64 8.46 0.25 -6.23
N GLY A 65 8.45 -0.70 -5.32
CA GLY A 65 9.61 -1.08 -4.50
C GLY A 65 9.89 -0.14 -3.33
N ASP A 66 10.32 -0.73 -2.23
CA ASP A 66 10.79 -0.06 -1.02
C ASP A 66 9.80 0.98 -0.46
N ILE A 67 8.54 0.63 -0.48
CA ILE A 67 7.46 1.47 0.07
C ILE A 67 7.45 1.38 1.58
N LEU A 68 7.58 0.16 2.13
CA LEU A 68 7.75 -0.06 3.56
C LEU A 68 9.21 -0.38 3.88
N GLU A 69 9.63 0.05 5.07
CA GLU A 69 10.93 -0.32 5.62
C GLU A 69 10.78 -1.53 6.54
N LEU A 70 10.86 -2.75 5.99
CA LEU A 70 10.77 -3.98 6.79
C LEU A 70 12.14 -4.59 7.12
N ALA A 71 13.22 -4.04 6.56
CA ALA A 71 14.57 -4.53 6.81
C ALA A 71 15.21 -3.89 8.06
N LEU A 72 14.86 -2.65 8.38
CA LEU A 72 15.52 -1.86 9.43
C LEU A 72 14.59 -1.42 10.57
N THR A 73 13.28 -1.62 10.44
CA THR A 73 12.30 -1.31 11.48
C THR A 73 11.37 -2.49 11.76
N THR A 74 10.49 -2.37 12.74
CA THR A 74 9.52 -3.42 13.03
C THR A 74 8.35 -3.38 12.04
N ASP A 75 7.79 -4.54 11.71
CA ASP A 75 6.65 -4.65 10.81
C ASP A 75 5.47 -3.78 11.25
N ASN A 76 5.24 -3.68 12.56
CA ASN A 76 4.17 -2.86 13.11
C ASN A 76 4.36 -1.36 12.83
N LEU A 77 5.58 -0.84 12.99
CA LEU A 77 5.88 0.58 12.73
C LEU A 77 5.73 0.90 11.25
N ALA A 78 6.26 0.03 10.38
CA ALA A 78 6.12 0.17 8.94
C ALA A 78 4.63 0.10 8.50
N ALA A 79 3.88 -0.87 9.01
CA ALA A 79 2.47 -1.04 8.71
C ALA A 79 1.63 0.17 9.16
N MET A 80 1.85 0.69 10.37
CA MET A 80 1.15 1.87 10.89
C MET A 80 1.48 3.14 10.08
N ALA A 81 2.75 3.32 9.69
CA ALA A 81 3.15 4.44 8.86
C ALA A 81 2.51 4.36 7.46
N PHE A 82 2.43 3.15 6.89
CA PHE A 82 1.75 2.89 5.62
C PHE A 82 0.24 3.15 5.72
N GLU A 83 -0.39 2.74 6.82
CA GLU A 83 -1.80 3.01 7.08
C GLU A 83 -2.10 4.52 7.04
N ARG A 84 -1.23 5.37 7.60
CA ARG A 84 -1.38 6.84 7.53
C ARG A 84 -1.34 7.37 6.09
N PHE A 85 -0.54 6.77 5.23
CA PHE A 85 -0.55 7.09 3.80
C PHE A 85 -1.88 6.65 3.13
N ILE A 86 -2.28 5.41 3.38
CA ILE A 86 -3.52 4.85 2.80
C ILE A 86 -4.75 5.65 3.22
N GLU A 87 -4.87 6.03 4.48
CA GLU A 87 -5.99 6.85 4.97
C GLU A 87 -6.15 8.19 4.23
N GLN A 88 -5.04 8.77 3.79
CA GLN A 88 -5.08 10.04 3.06
C GLN A 88 -5.46 9.90 1.60
N ILE A 89 -5.09 8.79 0.95
CA ILE A 89 -5.38 8.55 -0.46
C ILE A 89 -6.68 7.75 -0.68
N PHE A 90 -7.13 7.01 0.35
CA PHE A 90 -8.39 6.26 0.39
C PHE A 90 -9.16 6.54 1.68
N PRO A 91 -9.62 7.77 1.89
CA PRO A 91 -10.33 8.11 3.11
C PRO A 91 -11.65 7.32 3.21
N ALA A 92 -11.99 6.85 4.41
CA ALA A 92 -13.18 6.04 4.67
C ALA A 92 -14.49 6.77 4.29
N ASN A 93 -14.52 8.09 4.48
CA ASN A 93 -15.70 8.94 4.25
C ASN A 93 -15.44 10.02 3.19
N GLY A 94 -14.61 9.74 2.22
CA GLY A 94 -14.23 10.74 1.22
C GLY A 94 -14.00 10.16 -0.17
N ASP A 95 -13.67 11.06 -1.07
CA ASP A 95 -13.38 10.70 -2.44
C ASP A 95 -11.97 10.10 -2.52
N ARG A 96 -11.88 8.88 -3.07
CA ARG A 96 -10.61 8.19 -3.28
C ARG A 96 -9.78 8.95 -4.30
N LEU A 97 -8.48 9.10 -4.03
CA LEU A 97 -7.58 9.78 -4.95
C LEU A 97 -7.25 8.92 -6.18
N PHE A 98 -7.20 7.63 -6.00
CA PHE A 98 -6.89 6.65 -7.05
C PHE A 98 -8.03 5.65 -7.23
N LYS A 99 -8.16 5.09 -8.44
CA LYS A 99 -9.13 4.02 -8.72
C LYS A 99 -8.63 2.64 -8.29
N ASP A 100 -7.34 2.38 -8.52
CA ASP A 100 -6.66 1.12 -8.23
C ASP A 100 -5.26 1.38 -7.67
N VAL A 101 -4.72 0.38 -6.95
CA VAL A 101 -3.33 0.37 -6.48
C VAL A 101 -2.68 -0.94 -6.88
N PHE A 102 -1.49 -0.86 -7.49
CA PHE A 102 -0.60 -1.99 -7.69
C PHE A 102 0.62 -1.82 -6.80
N TYR A 103 0.98 -2.88 -6.10
CA TYR A 103 2.16 -2.93 -5.24
C TYR A 103 3.18 -3.91 -5.83
N ILE A 104 4.38 -3.42 -6.05
CA ILE A 104 5.52 -4.20 -6.53
C ILE A 104 6.57 -4.11 -5.42
N PRO A 105 6.81 -5.18 -4.63
CA PRO A 105 7.79 -5.14 -3.56
C PRO A 105 9.20 -4.92 -4.06
N GLY A 106 10.00 -4.17 -3.29
CA GLY A 106 11.44 -4.00 -3.46
C GLY A 106 12.24 -4.95 -2.56
N ASN A 107 13.48 -4.60 -2.27
CA ASN A 107 14.33 -5.43 -1.40
C ASN A 107 14.10 -5.16 0.10
N HIS A 108 13.58 -4.00 0.49
CA HIS A 108 13.24 -3.69 1.88
C HIS A 108 11.87 -4.23 2.31
N ASP A 109 10.98 -4.51 1.37
CA ASP A 109 9.61 -4.94 1.63
C ASP A 109 9.22 -6.24 0.91
N HIS A 110 10.18 -7.03 0.42
CA HIS A 110 9.92 -8.28 -0.31
C HIS A 110 9.15 -9.33 0.50
N HIS A 111 9.24 -9.33 1.82
CA HIS A 111 8.48 -10.24 2.69
C HIS A 111 6.96 -10.08 2.55
N LEU A 112 6.48 -8.93 2.13
CA LEU A 112 5.06 -8.73 1.83
C LEU A 112 4.57 -9.65 0.70
N TRP A 113 5.42 -9.93 -0.26
CA TRP A 113 5.08 -10.84 -1.36
C TRP A 113 4.90 -12.27 -0.86
N GLU A 114 5.73 -12.73 0.08
CA GLU A 114 5.62 -14.04 0.72
C GLU A 114 4.31 -14.14 1.51
N THR A 115 4.02 -13.16 2.36
CA THR A 115 2.78 -13.08 3.16
C THR A 115 1.54 -13.04 2.27
N ALA A 116 1.56 -12.25 1.21
CA ALA A 116 0.46 -12.18 0.26
C ALA A 116 0.22 -13.51 -0.44
N ARG A 117 1.29 -14.22 -0.75
CA ARG A 117 1.24 -15.53 -1.37
C ARG A 117 0.73 -16.61 -0.44
N GLU A 118 1.16 -16.61 0.81
CA GLU A 118 0.62 -17.50 1.85
C GLU A 118 -0.89 -17.28 2.03
N THR A 119 -1.33 -16.03 2.10
CA THR A 119 -2.75 -15.69 2.18
C THR A 119 -3.53 -16.23 0.97
N GLN A 120 -3.00 -16.11 -0.23
CA GLN A 120 -3.61 -16.69 -1.43
C GLN A 120 -3.71 -18.21 -1.35
N TYR A 121 -2.69 -18.88 -0.86
CA TYR A 121 -2.72 -20.34 -0.65
C TYR A 121 -3.76 -20.76 0.37
N VAL A 122 -3.81 -20.07 1.51
CA VAL A 122 -4.80 -20.35 2.56
C VAL A 122 -6.22 -20.18 2.03
N ASN A 123 -6.50 -19.07 1.33
CA ASN A 123 -7.79 -18.81 0.73
C ASN A 123 -8.15 -19.85 -0.33
N PHE A 124 -7.19 -20.24 -1.16
CA PHE A 124 -7.39 -21.28 -2.18
C PHE A 124 -7.70 -22.64 -1.54
N ILE A 125 -6.95 -23.06 -0.53
CA ILE A 125 -7.19 -24.32 0.20
C ILE A 125 -8.55 -24.28 0.87
N SER A 126 -8.91 -23.19 1.54
CA SER A 126 -10.18 -23.02 2.24
C SER A 126 -11.38 -23.07 1.30
N SER A 127 -11.27 -22.50 0.11
CA SER A 127 -12.34 -22.49 -0.88
C SER A 127 -12.41 -23.75 -1.74
N ASN A 128 -11.33 -24.56 -1.79
CA ASN A 128 -11.21 -25.75 -2.63
C ASN A 128 -10.78 -26.98 -1.82
N SER A 129 -11.31 -27.13 -0.61
CA SER A 129 -10.91 -28.19 0.35
C SER A 129 -11.03 -29.62 -0.17
N GLU A 130 -11.82 -29.84 -1.24
CA GLU A 130 -12.00 -31.15 -1.89
C GLU A 130 -11.06 -31.38 -3.10
N GLN A 131 -10.25 -30.37 -3.47
CA GLN A 131 -9.36 -30.50 -4.62
C GLN A 131 -8.01 -31.11 -4.23
N GLN A 132 -7.46 -31.94 -5.13
CA GLN A 132 -6.18 -32.58 -4.93
C GLN A 132 -5.00 -31.57 -4.91
N PRO A 133 -3.90 -31.86 -4.17
CA PRO A 133 -2.74 -30.97 -4.03
C PRO A 133 -2.14 -30.45 -5.34
N GLY A 134 -2.25 -31.19 -6.45
CA GLY A 134 -1.77 -30.74 -7.76
C GLY A 134 -2.48 -29.48 -8.30
N SER A 135 -3.65 -29.11 -7.78
CA SER A 135 -4.36 -27.88 -8.16
C SER A 135 -3.72 -26.63 -7.56
N LEU A 136 -2.91 -26.74 -6.51
CA LEU A 136 -2.15 -25.63 -5.90
C LEU A 136 -1.16 -25.00 -6.90
N LEU A 137 -0.70 -25.74 -7.91
CA LEU A 137 0.17 -25.22 -8.96
C LEU A 137 -0.53 -24.20 -9.88
N LYS A 138 -1.85 -24.10 -9.82
CA LYS A 138 -2.66 -23.18 -10.61
C LYS A 138 -2.95 -21.84 -9.92
N VAL A 139 -2.48 -21.65 -8.69
CA VAL A 139 -2.63 -20.37 -7.98
C VAL A 139 -1.85 -19.30 -8.75
N PRO A 140 -2.49 -18.19 -9.16
CA PRO A 140 -1.83 -17.15 -9.95
C PRO A 140 -0.62 -16.56 -9.21
N TRP A 141 0.50 -16.52 -9.89
CA TRP A 141 1.77 -16.07 -9.30
C TRP A 141 1.92 -14.54 -9.23
N HIS A 142 1.12 -13.79 -9.95
CA HIS A 142 1.56 -12.48 -10.43
C HIS A 142 0.77 -11.26 -9.98
N THR A 143 -0.37 -11.42 -9.33
CA THR A 143 -1.15 -10.25 -8.89
C THR A 143 -1.80 -10.51 -7.55
N THR A 144 -1.28 -9.86 -6.54
CA THR A 144 -1.97 -9.71 -5.25
C THR A 144 -2.62 -8.34 -5.22
N LYS A 145 -3.95 -8.31 -5.10
CA LYS A 145 -4.63 -7.07 -4.74
C LYS A 145 -4.44 -6.88 -3.24
N MET A 146 -3.55 -6.00 -2.83
CA MET A 146 -3.39 -5.65 -1.42
C MET A 146 -4.63 -4.96 -0.84
N PHE A 147 -5.42 -4.32 -1.69
CA PHE A 147 -6.66 -3.68 -1.30
C PHE A 147 -7.76 -4.06 -2.29
N ASP A 148 -8.64 -4.94 -1.87
CA ASP A 148 -9.92 -5.10 -2.54
C ASP A 148 -10.88 -4.06 -1.92
N PRO A 149 -11.29 -3.03 -2.69
CA PRO A 149 -12.21 -2.01 -2.19
C PRO A 149 -13.65 -2.52 -2.07
N THR A 150 -13.92 -3.77 -2.41
CA THR A 150 -15.23 -4.37 -2.16
C THR A 150 -15.39 -4.61 -0.66
N PRO A 151 -16.40 -4.03 0.00
CA PRO A 151 -16.69 -4.37 1.37
C PRO A 151 -16.98 -5.88 1.45
N PRO A 152 -16.60 -6.54 2.57
CA PRO A 152 -16.96 -7.93 2.76
C PRO A 152 -18.46 -8.07 2.60
N VAL A 153 -18.88 -9.01 1.74
CA VAL A 153 -20.30 -9.34 1.58
C VAL A 153 -20.76 -9.82 2.96
N PRO A 154 -21.77 -9.17 3.58
CA PRO A 154 -22.28 -9.65 4.85
C PRO A 154 -22.82 -11.07 4.66
N ALA A 155 -22.41 -11.96 5.55
CA ALA A 155 -22.88 -13.36 5.60
C ALA A 155 -24.37 -13.42 5.94
#